data_abac937b7abc41ebdcb7958e41130cca
#
_entry.id   abac937b7abc41ebdcb7958e41130cca
#
_cell.length_a   1.000
_cell.length_b   1.000
_cell.length_c   1.000
_cell.angle_alpha   90.00
_cell.angle_beta   90.00
_cell.angle_gamma   90.00
#
_symmetry.space_group_name_H-M   'P 1'
#
loop_
_entity.id
_entity.type
_entity.pdbx_description
1 polymer ?
#
loop_
_entity_poly.entity_id
_entity_poly.type
_entity_poly.pdbx_seq_one_letter_code
_entity_poly.pdbx_strand_id
1 'polypeptide(L)'
;MGAQGSALCRSTPGAVQASEPAPGVLYLVGTPIGNLADLSPRARQVLMGVSRIACEDTRRSGLLLHQLGLRQKEQGQRLVSFHAHNQTARIPELLEALAAGEALALISDAGLPGISDPGEALVAAARQAGLAVICIPGPSAVTTALVSSGLPSGRFCFEGFLPPKPNQRRQRLQELAEEQRTLVLFEAPHRLLELLTDLLAVLGDRPLRVARELTKKHEEQVGPTVSAALEHFRRTPPQGECTLVLGGAPAPPPPCWDAAALSAELRALQAAGHSSNAAAKLVAERTGHSKRELYALLHQAS
;
A
#
# COMPACT_ATOMS: atom_id res chain seq x y z
N MET A 1 43.68 -27.20 -20.52
CA MET A 1 42.97 -28.32 -19.90
C MET A 1 42.19 -27.77 -18.68
N GLY A 2 40.93 -28.01 -18.59
CA GLY A 2 40.11 -27.73 -17.40
C GLY A 2 39.17 -26.53 -17.53
N ALA A 3 38.13 -26.65 -18.35
CA ALA A 3 36.99 -25.77 -18.33
C ALA A 3 36.10 -26.12 -17.13
N GLN A 4 35.90 -25.18 -16.19
CA GLN A 4 34.86 -25.27 -15.17
C GLN A 4 33.63 -24.57 -15.69
N GLY A 5 32.60 -25.37 -16.02
CA GLY A 5 31.31 -24.91 -16.46
C GLY A 5 30.53 -24.31 -15.32
N SER A 6 30.14 -23.05 -15.46
CA SER A 6 29.14 -22.39 -14.62
C SER A 6 27.77 -23.03 -14.88
N ALA A 7 27.19 -23.65 -13.86
CA ALA A 7 25.82 -24.14 -13.88
C ALA A 7 24.87 -22.95 -13.87
N LEU A 8 24.45 -22.51 -15.03
CA LEU A 8 23.30 -21.63 -15.21
C LEU A 8 22.04 -22.39 -14.71
N CYS A 9 21.45 -21.88 -13.66
CA CYS A 9 20.13 -22.28 -13.19
C CYS A 9 19.12 -22.07 -14.33
N ARG A 10 18.83 -23.13 -15.08
CA ARG A 10 17.78 -23.12 -16.12
C ARG A 10 16.44 -23.15 -15.42
N SER A 11 15.78 -22.00 -15.35
CA SER A 11 14.35 -21.93 -15.09
C SER A 11 13.63 -22.67 -16.22
N THR A 12 13.00 -23.79 -15.91
CA THR A 12 12.20 -24.59 -16.82
C THR A 12 10.95 -23.80 -17.23
N PRO A 13 10.75 -23.46 -18.50
CA PRO A 13 9.45 -22.93 -18.95
C PRO A 13 8.48 -24.12 -19.06
N GLY A 14 7.34 -24.04 -18.38
CA GLY A 14 6.25 -25.02 -18.51
C GLY A 14 6.00 -25.84 -17.26
N ALA A 15 5.95 -25.23 -16.09
CA ALA A 15 5.19 -25.83 -15.01
C ALA A 15 3.73 -25.83 -15.41
N VAL A 16 3.24 -26.98 -15.88
CA VAL A 16 1.82 -27.34 -15.87
C VAL A 16 1.26 -26.87 -14.52
N GLN A 17 0.23 -26.05 -14.53
CA GLN A 17 -0.44 -25.61 -13.30
C GLN A 17 -0.77 -26.88 -12.51
N ALA A 18 0.01 -27.16 -11.47
CA ALA A 18 -0.32 -28.19 -10.51
C ALA A 18 -1.74 -27.88 -10.02
N SER A 19 -2.60 -28.91 -9.92
CA SER A 19 -3.98 -28.72 -9.46
C SER A 19 -3.95 -28.02 -8.09
N GLU A 20 -4.48 -26.80 -8.03
CA GLU A 20 -4.62 -26.08 -6.75
C GLU A 20 -5.90 -26.55 -6.03
N PRO A 21 -5.87 -26.64 -4.67
CA PRO A 21 -4.73 -26.34 -3.81
C PRO A 21 -3.72 -27.49 -3.72
N ALA A 22 -2.42 -27.13 -3.69
CA ALA A 22 -1.34 -28.10 -3.50
C ALA A 22 -1.06 -28.35 -2.01
N PRO A 23 -0.64 -29.58 -1.62
CA PRO A 23 -0.30 -29.91 -0.24
C PRO A 23 0.81 -29.03 0.34
N GLY A 24 0.73 -28.68 1.63
CA GLY A 24 1.75 -27.92 2.35
C GLY A 24 1.88 -26.45 1.93
N VAL A 25 0.90 -25.90 1.24
CA VAL A 25 0.90 -24.53 0.75
C VAL A 25 -0.04 -23.65 1.57
N LEU A 26 0.46 -22.51 2.01
CA LEU A 26 -0.32 -21.41 2.57
C LEU A 26 -0.79 -20.49 1.43
N TYR A 27 -2.09 -20.39 1.23
CA TYR A 27 -2.71 -19.51 0.25
C TYR A 27 -3.24 -18.24 0.94
N LEU A 28 -2.76 -17.07 0.50
CA LEU A 28 -3.35 -15.78 0.87
C LEU A 28 -4.43 -15.48 -0.17
N VAL A 29 -5.69 -15.44 0.23
CA VAL A 29 -6.79 -15.32 -0.73
C VAL A 29 -7.51 -13.99 -0.53
N GLY A 30 -7.48 -13.13 -1.55
CA GLY A 30 -8.25 -11.89 -1.56
C GLY A 30 -9.75 -12.19 -1.65
N THR A 31 -10.51 -11.62 -0.71
CA THR A 31 -11.97 -11.72 -0.64
C THR A 31 -12.65 -10.46 -1.20
N PRO A 32 -13.93 -10.54 -1.60
CA PRO A 32 -14.67 -9.37 -2.05
C PRO A 32 -14.70 -8.23 -1.03
N ILE A 33 -14.58 -7.01 -1.51
CA ILE A 33 -14.68 -5.79 -0.67
C ILE A 33 -16.08 -5.18 -0.67
N GLY A 34 -17.03 -5.81 -1.36
CA GLY A 34 -18.41 -5.34 -1.44
C GLY A 34 -19.25 -6.07 -2.49
N ASN A 35 -18.64 -6.53 -3.57
CA ASN A 35 -19.32 -7.25 -4.65
C ASN A 35 -18.82 -8.69 -4.72
N LEU A 36 -19.71 -9.65 -4.48
CA LEU A 36 -19.37 -11.08 -4.49
C LEU A 36 -18.84 -11.58 -5.85
N ALA A 37 -19.16 -10.89 -6.94
CA ALA A 37 -18.69 -11.21 -8.28
C ALA A 37 -17.20 -10.92 -8.48
N ASP A 38 -16.57 -10.14 -7.59
CA ASP A 38 -15.15 -9.83 -7.67
C ASP A 38 -14.25 -10.99 -7.20
N LEU A 39 -14.83 -12.07 -6.66
CA LEU A 39 -14.05 -13.26 -6.30
C LEU A 39 -13.57 -13.99 -7.57
N SER A 40 -12.25 -14.08 -7.74
CA SER A 40 -11.68 -14.74 -8.91
C SER A 40 -11.99 -16.23 -8.96
N PRO A 41 -12.07 -16.84 -10.15
CA PRO A 41 -12.26 -18.29 -10.30
C PRO A 41 -11.19 -19.11 -9.55
N ARG A 42 -9.93 -18.64 -9.56
CA ARG A 42 -8.82 -19.27 -8.86
C ARG A 42 -8.98 -19.18 -7.34
N ALA A 43 -9.41 -18.03 -6.80
CA ALA A 43 -9.74 -17.89 -5.38
C ALA A 43 -10.86 -18.86 -4.97
N ARG A 44 -11.90 -18.98 -5.79
CA ARG A 44 -12.99 -19.94 -5.59
C ARG A 44 -12.49 -21.38 -5.50
N GLN A 45 -11.65 -21.78 -6.45
CA GLN A 45 -11.08 -23.14 -6.51
C GLN A 45 -10.24 -23.44 -5.25
N VAL A 46 -9.35 -22.52 -4.84
CA VAL A 46 -8.53 -22.69 -3.65
C VAL A 46 -9.40 -22.82 -2.40
N LEU A 47 -10.35 -21.89 -2.21
CA LEU A 47 -11.24 -21.89 -1.05
C LEU A 47 -12.11 -23.15 -0.94
N MET A 48 -12.48 -23.76 -2.06
CA MET A 48 -13.21 -25.03 -2.06
C MET A 48 -12.33 -26.22 -1.69
N GLY A 49 -11.04 -26.19 -2.07
CA GLY A 49 -10.17 -27.35 -1.96
C GLY A 49 -9.32 -27.41 -0.69
N VAL A 50 -9.16 -26.31 0.07
CA VAL A 50 -8.37 -26.31 1.30
C VAL A 50 -9.12 -26.95 2.47
N SER A 51 -8.39 -27.65 3.34
CA SER A 51 -8.94 -28.28 4.57
C SER A 51 -9.21 -27.25 5.68
N ARG A 52 -8.39 -26.19 5.75
CA ARG A 52 -8.51 -25.14 6.78
C ARG A 52 -8.50 -23.77 6.14
N ILE A 53 -9.33 -22.87 6.69
CA ILE A 53 -9.36 -21.46 6.34
C ILE A 53 -9.16 -20.68 7.62
N ALA A 54 -8.01 -20.04 7.76
CA ALA A 54 -7.73 -19.07 8.81
C ALA A 54 -8.38 -17.72 8.44
N CYS A 55 -9.12 -17.13 9.36
CA CYS A 55 -9.87 -15.90 9.13
C CYS A 55 -10.05 -15.10 10.42
N GLU A 56 -10.26 -13.79 10.31
CA GLU A 56 -10.38 -12.91 11.47
C GLU A 56 -11.67 -13.20 12.26
N ASP A 57 -12.82 -13.11 11.64
CA ASP A 57 -14.12 -13.48 12.22
C ASP A 57 -14.71 -14.70 11.49
N THR A 58 -14.73 -15.85 12.17
CA THR A 58 -15.26 -17.11 11.61
C THR A 58 -16.76 -17.05 11.27
N ARG A 59 -17.52 -16.15 11.88
CA ARG A 59 -18.96 -15.95 11.59
C ARG A 59 -19.12 -15.20 10.28
N ARG A 60 -18.41 -14.09 10.11
CA ARG A 60 -18.43 -13.30 8.88
C ARG A 60 -17.89 -14.09 7.69
N SER A 61 -16.73 -14.70 7.86
CA SER A 61 -16.14 -15.57 6.83
C SER A 61 -17.02 -16.76 6.51
N GLY A 62 -17.65 -17.37 7.52
CA GLY A 62 -18.61 -18.46 7.33
C GLY A 62 -19.84 -18.04 6.50
N LEU A 63 -20.37 -16.85 6.74
CA LEU A 63 -21.47 -16.28 5.97
C LEU A 63 -21.05 -15.98 4.52
N LEU A 64 -19.88 -15.35 4.34
CA LEU A 64 -19.32 -15.06 3.02
C LEU A 64 -19.17 -16.34 2.19
N LEU A 65 -18.52 -17.36 2.75
CA LEU A 65 -18.32 -18.64 2.07
C LEU A 65 -19.64 -19.35 1.75
N HIS A 66 -20.63 -19.23 2.61
CA HIS A 66 -21.98 -19.75 2.36
C HIS A 66 -22.65 -19.00 1.21
N GLN A 67 -22.63 -17.68 1.19
CA GLN A 67 -23.21 -16.87 0.10
C GLN A 67 -22.54 -17.14 -1.25
N LEU A 68 -21.25 -17.44 -1.24
CA LEU A 68 -20.48 -17.81 -2.43
C LEU A 68 -20.67 -19.29 -2.86
N GLY A 69 -21.36 -20.11 -2.05
CA GLY A 69 -21.49 -21.55 -2.28
C GLY A 69 -20.17 -22.32 -2.12
N LEU A 70 -19.26 -21.84 -1.26
CA LEU A 70 -17.89 -22.39 -1.11
C LEU A 70 -17.69 -23.12 0.21
N ARG A 71 -18.70 -23.19 1.07
CA ARG A 71 -18.59 -23.80 2.39
C ARG A 71 -18.66 -25.32 2.31
N GLN A 72 -17.55 -25.99 2.61
CA GLN A 72 -17.40 -27.46 2.49
C GLN A 72 -17.39 -28.18 3.86
N LYS A 73 -18.38 -27.85 4.73
CA LYS A 73 -18.47 -28.44 6.09
C LYS A 73 -18.54 -29.98 6.09
N GLU A 74 -19.31 -30.53 5.20
CA GLU A 74 -19.52 -31.98 5.06
C GLU A 74 -18.25 -32.72 4.63
N GLN A 75 -17.33 -32.02 3.97
CA GLN A 75 -16.01 -32.51 3.56
C GLN A 75 -14.92 -32.24 4.62
N GLY A 76 -15.30 -31.84 5.84
CA GLY A 76 -14.37 -31.63 6.95
C GLY A 76 -13.65 -30.29 6.94
N GLN A 77 -14.02 -29.34 6.06
CA GLN A 77 -13.41 -28.00 6.02
C GLN A 77 -13.64 -27.24 7.32
N ARG A 78 -12.57 -26.71 7.90
CA ARG A 78 -12.58 -25.99 9.17
C ARG A 78 -12.26 -24.50 9.01
N LEU A 79 -13.03 -23.65 9.67
CA LEU A 79 -12.66 -22.26 9.89
C LEU A 79 -11.89 -22.15 11.20
N VAL A 80 -10.75 -21.47 11.16
CA VAL A 80 -9.87 -21.23 12.31
C VAL A 80 -9.79 -19.73 12.55
N SER A 81 -10.17 -19.29 13.74
CA SER A 81 -10.04 -17.87 14.12
C SER A 81 -8.56 -17.50 14.21
N PHE A 82 -8.18 -16.45 13.46
CA PHE A 82 -6.83 -15.91 13.37
C PHE A 82 -6.88 -14.39 13.31
N HIS A 83 -6.64 -13.73 14.43
CA HIS A 83 -6.69 -12.28 14.59
C HIS A 83 -5.49 -11.77 15.42
N ALA A 84 -5.29 -10.48 15.51
CA ALA A 84 -4.14 -9.85 16.17
C ALA A 84 -3.91 -10.36 17.62
N HIS A 85 -4.96 -10.68 18.36
CA HIS A 85 -4.86 -11.13 19.76
C HIS A 85 -4.52 -12.62 19.94
N ASN A 86 -4.78 -13.47 18.92
CA ASN A 86 -4.52 -14.92 19.04
C ASN A 86 -3.45 -15.45 18.09
N GLN A 87 -2.94 -14.63 17.16
CA GLN A 87 -2.01 -15.05 16.12
C GLN A 87 -0.76 -15.77 16.70
N THR A 88 -0.18 -15.25 17.78
CA THR A 88 1.01 -15.85 18.41
C THR A 88 0.78 -17.30 18.85
N ALA A 89 -0.40 -17.60 19.40
CA ALA A 89 -0.75 -18.96 19.83
C ALA A 89 -1.15 -19.85 18.63
N ARG A 90 -1.70 -19.28 17.56
CA ARG A 90 -2.19 -20.03 16.40
C ARG A 90 -1.13 -20.34 15.35
N ILE A 91 -0.09 -19.52 15.23
CA ILE A 91 0.97 -19.72 14.22
C ILE A 91 1.60 -21.12 14.32
N PRO A 92 2.04 -21.63 15.48
CA PRO A 92 2.62 -22.96 15.57
C PRO A 92 1.70 -24.07 15.05
N GLU A 93 0.41 -24.06 15.43
CA GLU A 93 -0.60 -25.03 14.98
C GLU A 93 -0.75 -25.02 13.45
N LEU A 94 -0.80 -23.83 12.85
CA LEU A 94 -0.96 -23.68 11.40
C LEU A 94 0.30 -24.12 10.65
N LEU A 95 1.49 -23.85 11.18
CA LEU A 95 2.75 -24.30 10.59
C LEU A 95 2.89 -25.84 10.65
N GLU A 96 2.52 -26.46 11.75
CA GLU A 96 2.50 -27.93 11.89
C GLU A 96 1.57 -28.57 10.86
N ALA A 97 0.38 -28.01 10.67
CA ALA A 97 -0.56 -28.51 9.66
C ALA A 97 -0.01 -28.38 8.24
N LEU A 98 0.62 -27.25 7.91
CA LEU A 98 1.29 -27.05 6.62
C LEU A 98 2.45 -28.03 6.43
N ALA A 99 3.27 -28.24 7.45
CA ALA A 99 4.39 -29.19 7.41
C ALA A 99 3.91 -30.64 7.28
N ALA A 100 2.73 -30.97 7.82
CA ALA A 100 2.06 -32.26 7.63
C ALA A 100 1.43 -32.43 6.23
N GLY A 101 1.53 -31.42 5.36
CA GLY A 101 1.02 -31.45 4.00
C GLY A 101 -0.42 -30.95 3.85
N GLU A 102 -1.03 -30.34 4.89
CA GLU A 102 -2.34 -29.72 4.71
C GLU A 102 -2.22 -28.43 3.87
N ALA A 103 -3.16 -28.23 2.95
CA ALA A 103 -3.32 -26.96 2.25
C ALA A 103 -4.19 -26.01 3.09
N LEU A 104 -3.71 -24.79 3.36
CA LEU A 104 -4.41 -23.80 4.16
C LEU A 104 -4.67 -22.52 3.36
N ALA A 105 -5.81 -21.89 3.61
CA ALA A 105 -6.04 -20.52 3.15
C ALA A 105 -6.08 -19.55 4.33
N LEU A 106 -5.53 -18.36 4.12
CA LEU A 106 -5.73 -17.19 4.98
C LEU A 106 -6.59 -16.19 4.22
N ILE A 107 -7.68 -15.75 4.83
CA ILE A 107 -8.56 -14.70 4.31
C ILE A 107 -8.77 -13.62 5.37
N SER A 108 -9.07 -12.42 4.91
CA SER A 108 -9.59 -11.33 5.74
C SER A 108 -11.09 -11.18 5.57
N ASP A 109 -11.72 -10.33 6.37
CA ASP A 109 -13.15 -10.02 6.24
C ASP A 109 -13.46 -9.35 4.90
N ALA A 110 -12.50 -8.55 4.36
CA ALA A 110 -12.61 -7.90 3.06
C ALA A 110 -11.23 -7.59 2.46
N GLY A 111 -11.00 -7.94 1.21
CA GLY A 111 -9.75 -7.66 0.50
C GLY A 111 -8.64 -8.68 0.73
N LEU A 112 -7.40 -8.25 0.62
CA LEU A 112 -6.21 -9.08 0.77
C LEU A 112 -5.79 -9.17 2.24
N PRO A 113 -5.61 -10.38 2.81
CA PRO A 113 -5.12 -10.55 4.17
C PRO A 113 -3.69 -10.00 4.31
N GLY A 114 -3.37 -9.46 5.48
CA GLY A 114 -2.08 -8.82 5.76
C GLY A 114 -2.00 -7.33 5.35
N ILE A 115 -3.04 -6.76 4.75
CA ILE A 115 -3.15 -5.33 4.44
C ILE A 115 -4.11 -4.68 5.44
N SER A 116 -3.60 -4.08 6.50
CA SER A 116 -4.34 -3.61 7.68
C SER A 116 -5.11 -4.70 8.44
N ASP A 117 -4.81 -5.94 8.14
CA ASP A 117 -5.43 -7.15 8.70
C ASP A 117 -4.35 -8.11 9.22
N PRO A 118 -4.70 -9.08 10.08
CA PRO A 118 -3.78 -10.13 10.51
C PRO A 118 -3.27 -10.96 9.32
N GLY A 119 -1.98 -11.36 9.36
CA GLY A 119 -1.43 -12.26 8.34
C GLY A 119 0.08 -12.14 8.16
N GLU A 120 0.64 -10.95 8.32
CA GLU A 120 2.08 -10.70 8.13
C GLU A 120 2.95 -11.67 8.95
N ALA A 121 2.63 -11.83 10.23
CA ALA A 121 3.38 -12.72 11.13
C ALA A 121 3.31 -14.20 10.69
N LEU A 122 2.14 -14.68 10.24
CA LEU A 122 1.99 -16.05 9.73
C LEU A 122 2.79 -16.26 8.44
N VAL A 123 2.74 -15.30 7.53
CA VAL A 123 3.51 -15.34 6.27
C VAL A 123 5.01 -15.36 6.58
N ALA A 124 5.48 -14.48 7.47
CA ALA A 124 6.88 -14.44 7.89
C ALA A 124 7.33 -15.77 8.50
N ALA A 125 6.54 -16.34 9.41
CA ALA A 125 6.84 -17.61 10.05
C ALA A 125 6.83 -18.78 9.05
N ALA A 126 5.86 -18.83 8.12
CA ALA A 126 5.82 -19.85 7.07
C ALA A 126 7.05 -19.78 6.15
N ARG A 127 7.46 -18.57 5.75
CA ARG A 127 8.67 -18.36 4.96
C ARG A 127 9.95 -18.77 5.70
N GLN A 128 10.06 -18.45 6.99
CA GLN A 128 11.18 -18.86 7.82
C GLN A 128 11.26 -20.38 7.97
N ALA A 129 10.11 -21.06 8.03
CA ALA A 129 10.02 -22.51 8.07
C ALA A 129 10.24 -23.19 6.71
N GLY A 130 10.54 -22.45 5.64
CA GLY A 130 10.73 -22.99 4.29
C GLY A 130 9.43 -23.45 3.61
N LEU A 131 8.27 -23.12 4.17
CA LEU A 131 6.97 -23.51 3.62
C LEU A 131 6.56 -22.62 2.43
N ALA A 132 5.84 -23.21 1.48
CA ALA A 132 5.37 -22.51 0.32
C ALA A 132 4.22 -21.54 0.68
N VAL A 133 4.31 -20.30 0.21
CA VAL A 133 3.27 -19.26 0.36
C VAL A 133 2.91 -18.72 -1.01
N ILE A 134 1.64 -18.79 -1.36
CA ILE A 134 1.10 -18.31 -2.64
C ILE A 134 0.01 -17.26 -2.35
N CYS A 135 0.14 -16.09 -2.94
CA CYS A 135 -0.91 -15.09 -2.93
C CYS A 135 -1.80 -15.27 -4.18
N ILE A 136 -3.09 -15.42 -3.96
CA ILE A 136 -4.10 -15.39 -5.03
C ILE A 136 -4.53 -13.94 -5.21
N PRO A 137 -4.22 -13.29 -6.36
CA PRO A 137 -4.64 -11.93 -6.61
C PRO A 137 -6.15 -11.76 -6.47
N GLY A 138 -6.55 -10.65 -5.85
CA GLY A 138 -7.96 -10.40 -5.58
C GLY A 138 -8.26 -8.93 -5.28
N PRO A 139 -9.49 -8.63 -4.88
CA PRO A 139 -9.94 -7.28 -4.56
C PRO A 139 -9.06 -6.60 -3.51
N SER A 140 -8.84 -5.29 -3.66
CA SER A 140 -8.11 -4.47 -2.71
C SER A 140 -8.64 -3.04 -2.74
N ALA A 141 -9.14 -2.55 -1.62
CA ALA A 141 -9.64 -1.18 -1.52
C ALA A 141 -8.53 -0.14 -1.79
N VAL A 142 -7.28 -0.44 -1.40
CA VAL A 142 -6.11 0.43 -1.62
C VAL A 142 -5.90 0.73 -3.10
N THR A 143 -5.73 -0.33 -3.90
CA THR A 143 -5.46 -0.17 -5.33
C THR A 143 -6.68 0.27 -6.11
N THR A 144 -7.88 -0.21 -5.74
CA THR A 144 -9.15 0.17 -6.37
C THR A 144 -9.41 1.68 -6.19
N ALA A 145 -9.30 2.20 -4.96
CA ALA A 145 -9.42 3.62 -4.70
C ALA A 145 -8.36 4.44 -5.44
N LEU A 146 -7.10 4.00 -5.38
CA LEU A 146 -5.97 4.71 -5.99
C LEU A 146 -6.16 4.90 -7.50
N VAL A 147 -6.45 3.82 -8.24
CA VAL A 147 -6.56 3.89 -9.70
C VAL A 147 -7.81 4.62 -10.17
N SER A 148 -8.89 4.62 -9.36
CA SER A 148 -10.13 5.33 -9.67
C SER A 148 -10.14 6.79 -9.21
N SER A 149 -9.17 7.23 -8.40
CA SER A 149 -9.10 8.58 -7.84
C SER A 149 -8.77 9.66 -8.87
N GLY A 150 -8.06 9.31 -9.95
CA GLY A 150 -7.48 10.26 -10.91
C GLY A 150 -6.23 10.97 -10.39
N LEU A 151 -5.71 10.61 -9.20
CA LEU A 151 -4.45 11.13 -8.66
C LEU A 151 -3.26 10.29 -9.14
N PRO A 152 -2.02 10.80 -9.08
CA PRO A 152 -0.84 10.06 -9.50
C PRO A 152 -0.71 8.72 -8.78
N SER A 153 -0.69 7.62 -9.54
CA SER A 153 -0.67 6.25 -9.00
C SER A 153 0.67 5.53 -9.16
N GLY A 154 1.63 6.11 -9.90
CA GLY A 154 2.91 5.48 -10.18
C GLY A 154 3.81 5.30 -8.95
N ARG A 155 3.67 6.15 -7.94
CA ARG A 155 4.36 6.06 -6.65
C ARG A 155 3.39 6.52 -5.56
N PHE A 156 3.12 5.67 -4.58
CA PHE A 156 2.22 5.97 -3.48
C PHE A 156 2.71 5.37 -2.16
N CYS A 157 2.18 5.87 -1.07
CA CYS A 157 2.35 5.32 0.28
C CYS A 157 0.99 4.90 0.81
N PHE A 158 0.92 3.71 1.38
CA PHE A 158 -0.25 3.25 2.12
C PHE A 158 0.02 3.39 3.61
N GLU A 159 -0.80 4.16 4.30
CA GLU A 159 -0.67 4.47 5.72
C GLU A 159 -1.70 3.73 6.61
N GLY A 160 -2.67 3.06 5.98
CA GLY A 160 -3.74 2.38 6.72
C GLY A 160 -4.58 3.34 7.54
N PHE A 161 -4.98 2.93 8.74
CA PHE A 161 -5.71 3.77 9.69
C PHE A 161 -4.75 4.61 10.51
N LEU A 162 -4.97 5.93 10.51
CA LEU A 162 -4.21 6.82 11.39
C LEU A 162 -4.62 6.66 12.86
N PRO A 163 -3.73 7.02 13.81
CA PRO A 163 -4.02 6.91 15.23
C PRO A 163 -5.36 7.53 15.61
N PRO A 164 -6.17 6.87 16.47
CA PRO A 164 -7.49 7.37 16.84
C PRO A 164 -7.43 8.63 17.73
N LYS A 165 -6.35 8.81 18.50
CA LYS A 165 -6.19 9.97 19.37
C LYS A 165 -5.79 11.20 18.56
N PRO A 166 -6.48 12.34 18.68
CA PRO A 166 -6.24 13.53 17.85
C PRO A 166 -4.79 14.00 17.83
N ASN A 167 -4.14 14.06 18.99
CA ASN A 167 -2.74 14.53 19.07
C ASN A 167 -1.77 13.58 18.31
N GLN A 168 -1.95 12.26 18.46
CA GLN A 168 -1.12 11.28 17.76
C GLN A 168 -1.40 11.30 16.25
N ARG A 169 -2.66 11.48 15.85
CA ARG A 169 -3.06 11.60 14.44
C ARG A 169 -2.43 12.83 13.81
N ARG A 170 -2.50 13.99 14.45
CA ARG A 170 -1.86 15.23 13.97
C ARG A 170 -0.35 15.11 13.91
N GLN A 171 0.28 14.48 14.90
CA GLN A 171 1.71 14.20 14.86
C GLN A 171 2.07 13.33 13.65
N ARG A 172 1.33 12.24 13.40
CA ARG A 172 1.57 11.41 12.21
C ARG A 172 1.38 12.21 10.91
N LEU A 173 0.37 13.07 10.83
CA LEU A 173 0.16 13.94 9.69
C LEU A 173 1.32 14.91 9.49
N GLN A 174 1.90 15.46 10.57
CA GLN A 174 3.09 16.32 10.46
C GLN A 174 4.30 15.57 9.89
N GLU A 175 4.49 14.30 10.28
CA GLU A 175 5.55 13.44 9.70
C GLU A 175 5.34 13.21 8.19
N LEU A 176 4.10 13.24 7.72
CA LEU A 176 3.73 13.08 6.31
C LEU A 176 3.64 14.41 5.55
N ALA A 177 3.94 15.53 6.20
CA ALA A 177 3.72 16.86 5.60
C ALA A 177 4.56 17.10 4.33
N GLU A 178 5.75 16.51 4.24
CA GLU A 178 6.65 16.65 3.09
C GLU A 178 6.58 15.45 2.11
N GLU A 179 5.71 14.47 2.38
CA GLU A 179 5.57 13.31 1.48
C GLU A 179 4.98 13.74 0.14
N GLN A 180 5.78 13.57 -0.93
CA GLN A 180 5.40 13.97 -2.30
C GLN A 180 4.62 12.90 -3.05
N ARG A 181 4.66 11.65 -2.58
CA ARG A 181 3.89 10.57 -3.19
C ARG A 181 2.43 10.66 -2.78
N THR A 182 1.54 10.12 -3.59
CA THR A 182 0.13 9.97 -3.23
C THR A 182 0.00 9.12 -1.97
N LEU A 183 -0.81 9.57 -1.01
CA LEU A 183 -1.09 8.86 0.23
C LEU A 183 -2.44 8.14 0.12
N VAL A 184 -2.49 6.89 0.54
CA VAL A 184 -3.74 6.13 0.65
C VAL A 184 -3.98 5.80 2.12
N LEU A 185 -5.16 6.18 2.63
CA LEU A 185 -5.56 6.03 4.02
C LEU A 185 -6.88 5.27 4.10
N PHE A 186 -7.07 4.50 5.16
CA PHE A 186 -8.37 3.98 5.55
C PHE A 186 -8.96 4.82 6.67
N GLU A 187 -10.27 4.99 6.68
CA GLU A 187 -10.94 5.60 7.82
C GLU A 187 -12.37 5.09 8.02
N ALA A 188 -12.77 5.00 9.27
CA ALA A 188 -14.11 4.68 9.63
C ALA A 188 -15.05 5.90 9.44
N PRO A 189 -16.32 5.69 9.03
CA PRO A 189 -17.23 6.79 8.70
C PRO A 189 -17.41 7.76 9.88
N HIS A 190 -17.50 7.26 11.10
CA HIS A 190 -17.70 8.09 12.29
C HIS A 190 -16.50 8.96 12.66
N ARG A 191 -15.30 8.70 12.10
CA ARG A 191 -14.06 9.47 12.32
C ARG A 191 -13.69 10.35 11.13
N LEU A 192 -14.34 10.17 9.97
CA LEU A 192 -13.96 10.80 8.71
C LEU A 192 -13.94 12.34 8.79
N LEU A 193 -14.94 12.95 9.42
CA LEU A 193 -15.00 14.43 9.55
C LEU A 193 -13.84 14.99 10.37
N GLU A 194 -13.47 14.29 11.46
CA GLU A 194 -12.31 14.68 12.26
C GLU A 194 -11.01 14.57 11.47
N LEU A 195 -10.84 13.45 10.74
CA LEU A 195 -9.66 13.25 9.91
C LEU A 195 -9.56 14.33 8.82
N LEU A 196 -10.63 14.62 8.09
CA LEU A 196 -10.64 15.67 7.06
C LEU A 196 -10.32 17.06 7.65
N THR A 197 -10.80 17.34 8.86
CA THR A 197 -10.47 18.58 9.58
C THR A 197 -8.97 18.65 9.91
N ASP A 198 -8.39 17.56 10.42
CA ASP A 198 -6.97 17.50 10.75
C ASP A 198 -6.10 17.53 9.48
N LEU A 199 -6.50 16.87 8.39
CA LEU A 199 -5.83 16.93 7.09
C LEU A 199 -5.75 18.37 6.57
N LEU A 200 -6.88 19.10 6.59
CA LEU A 200 -6.93 20.49 6.15
C LEU A 200 -6.04 21.39 6.99
N ALA A 201 -6.05 21.21 8.31
CA ALA A 201 -5.28 22.02 9.26
C ALA A 201 -3.77 21.78 9.17
N VAL A 202 -3.33 20.53 8.96
CA VAL A 202 -1.91 20.15 9.03
C VAL A 202 -1.25 20.12 7.65
N LEU A 203 -1.95 19.59 6.63
CA LEU A 203 -1.40 19.38 5.29
C LEU A 203 -1.89 20.42 4.27
N GLY A 204 -2.89 21.24 4.64
CA GLY A 204 -3.52 22.18 3.73
C GLY A 204 -4.55 21.54 2.80
N ASP A 205 -5.07 22.33 1.88
CA ASP A 205 -6.13 21.91 0.96
C ASP A 205 -5.57 21.17 -0.27
N ARG A 206 -5.02 19.98 -0.02
CA ARG A 206 -4.48 19.11 -1.08
C ARG A 206 -5.58 18.47 -1.92
N PRO A 207 -5.25 18.05 -3.15
CA PRO A 207 -6.13 17.18 -3.93
C PRO A 207 -6.49 15.92 -3.16
N LEU A 208 -7.79 15.59 -3.11
CA LEU A 208 -8.30 14.44 -2.38
C LEU A 208 -9.45 13.76 -3.15
N ARG A 209 -9.49 12.43 -3.05
CA ARG A 209 -10.68 11.63 -3.31
C ARG A 209 -10.97 10.75 -2.10
N VAL A 210 -12.20 10.82 -1.61
CA VAL A 210 -12.73 9.87 -0.64
C VAL A 210 -13.57 8.87 -1.42
N ALA A 211 -13.05 7.68 -1.61
CA ALA A 211 -13.76 6.55 -2.20
C ALA A 211 -14.55 5.85 -1.09
N ARG A 212 -15.87 5.87 -1.18
CA ARG A 212 -16.79 5.30 -0.21
C ARG A 212 -17.55 4.13 -0.82
N GLU A 213 -17.75 3.06 -0.03
CA GLU A 213 -18.56 1.90 -0.43
C GLU A 213 -18.12 1.30 -1.78
N LEU A 214 -16.81 1.21 -2.02
CA LEU A 214 -16.24 0.65 -3.25
C LEU A 214 -16.87 -0.70 -3.59
N THR A 215 -17.20 -0.88 -4.87
CA THR A 215 -17.84 -2.06 -5.48
C THR A 215 -19.28 -2.34 -5.02
N LYS A 216 -19.82 -1.55 -4.06
CA LYS A 216 -21.19 -1.69 -3.56
C LYS A 216 -22.17 -0.80 -4.32
N LYS A 217 -23.47 -1.01 -4.08
CA LYS A 217 -24.55 -0.26 -4.74
C LYS A 217 -24.47 1.27 -4.58
N HIS A 218 -23.91 1.72 -3.47
CA HIS A 218 -23.80 3.14 -3.13
C HIS A 218 -22.37 3.64 -3.18
N GLU A 219 -21.59 3.05 -4.10
CA GLU A 219 -20.24 3.53 -4.38
C GLU A 219 -20.25 4.98 -4.82
N GLU A 220 -19.41 5.81 -4.19
CA GLU A 220 -19.20 7.19 -4.61
C GLU A 220 -17.77 7.65 -4.36
N GLN A 221 -17.37 8.69 -5.07
CA GLN A 221 -16.09 9.35 -4.89
C GLN A 221 -16.28 10.84 -4.66
N VAL A 222 -15.90 11.33 -3.50
CA VAL A 222 -16.05 12.70 -3.05
C VAL A 222 -14.72 13.44 -3.09
N GLY A 223 -14.71 14.66 -3.62
CA GLY A 223 -13.54 15.53 -3.80
C GLY A 223 -13.97 16.82 -4.51
N PRO A 224 -13.07 17.56 -5.18
CA PRO A 224 -11.69 17.21 -5.58
C PRO A 224 -10.59 17.53 -4.55
N THR A 225 -10.89 18.24 -3.47
CA THR A 225 -9.92 18.65 -2.44
C THR A 225 -10.40 18.28 -1.05
N VAL A 226 -9.52 18.44 -0.04
CA VAL A 226 -9.84 18.16 1.36
C VAL A 226 -11.00 19.03 1.84
N SER A 227 -10.98 20.33 1.49
CA SER A 227 -12.04 21.27 1.87
C SER A 227 -13.38 20.91 1.23
N ALA A 228 -13.39 20.56 -0.05
CA ALA A 228 -14.59 20.16 -0.75
C ALA A 228 -15.21 18.88 -0.17
N ALA A 229 -14.38 17.89 0.14
CA ALA A 229 -14.82 16.66 0.79
C ALA A 229 -15.36 16.92 2.19
N LEU A 230 -14.69 17.76 2.98
CA LEU A 230 -15.14 18.16 4.32
C LEU A 230 -16.50 18.86 4.27
N GLU A 231 -16.72 19.77 3.33
CA GLU A 231 -18.00 20.44 3.16
C GLU A 231 -19.11 19.48 2.76
N HIS A 232 -18.83 18.56 1.84
CA HIS A 232 -19.78 17.53 1.42
C HIS A 232 -20.23 16.67 2.61
N PHE A 233 -19.29 16.13 3.39
CA PHE A 233 -19.62 15.22 4.50
C PHE A 233 -20.19 15.93 5.74
N ARG A 234 -20.04 17.24 5.86
CA ARG A 234 -20.79 18.04 6.84
C ARG A 234 -22.28 18.12 6.53
N ARG A 235 -22.65 18.11 5.24
CA ARG A 235 -24.04 18.12 4.80
C ARG A 235 -24.65 16.73 4.72
N THR A 236 -23.83 15.75 4.30
CA THR A 236 -24.24 14.35 4.13
C THR A 236 -23.34 13.46 4.99
N PRO A 237 -23.81 13.07 6.20
CA PRO A 237 -22.99 12.27 7.10
C PRO A 237 -22.44 11.00 6.43
N PRO A 238 -21.15 10.70 6.57
CA PRO A 238 -20.54 9.56 5.91
C PRO A 238 -21.08 8.24 6.48
N GLN A 239 -21.29 7.26 5.60
CA GLN A 239 -21.71 5.91 5.94
C GLN A 239 -20.83 4.91 5.20
N GLY A 240 -20.65 3.73 5.78
CA GLY A 240 -19.86 2.66 5.18
C GLY A 240 -18.34 2.90 5.25
N GLU A 241 -17.58 2.09 4.54
CA GLU A 241 -16.12 2.09 4.58
C GLU A 241 -15.56 3.17 3.65
N CYS A 242 -14.55 3.91 4.12
CA CYS A 242 -13.93 5.00 3.39
C CYS A 242 -12.45 4.72 3.15
N THR A 243 -12.02 4.87 1.89
CA THR A 243 -10.62 4.91 1.50
C THR A 243 -10.31 6.30 0.95
N LEU A 244 -9.35 6.98 1.56
CA LEU A 244 -8.94 8.31 1.13
C LEU A 244 -7.69 8.19 0.27
N VAL A 245 -7.70 8.87 -0.87
CA VAL A 245 -6.53 9.05 -1.73
C VAL A 245 -6.19 10.52 -1.75
N LEU A 246 -5.08 10.88 -1.10
CA LEU A 246 -4.63 12.25 -0.91
C LEU A 246 -3.41 12.52 -1.79
N GLY A 247 -3.40 13.62 -2.52
CA GLY A 247 -2.24 14.08 -3.26
C GLY A 247 -1.05 14.34 -2.35
N GLY A 248 0.14 14.04 -2.82
CA GLY A 248 1.38 14.32 -2.11
C GLY A 248 1.61 15.83 -1.90
N ALA A 249 2.63 16.15 -1.12
CA ALA A 249 3.10 17.53 -0.99
C ALA A 249 3.47 18.10 -2.37
N PRO A 250 3.17 19.37 -2.64
CA PRO A 250 3.69 20.03 -3.83
C PRO A 250 5.22 19.96 -3.83
N ALA A 251 5.81 19.80 -5.01
CA ALA A 251 7.24 19.89 -5.12
C ALA A 251 7.70 21.26 -4.55
N PRO A 252 8.79 21.30 -3.79
CA PRO A 252 9.32 22.56 -3.35
C PRO A 252 9.56 23.45 -4.59
N PRO A 253 9.27 24.76 -4.51
CA PRO A 253 9.57 25.64 -5.62
C PRO A 253 11.04 25.45 -6.00
N PRO A 254 11.36 25.51 -7.29
CA PRO A 254 12.76 25.44 -7.69
C PRO A 254 13.54 26.52 -6.91
N PRO A 255 14.74 26.22 -6.47
CA PRO A 255 15.56 27.20 -5.78
C PRO A 255 15.57 28.51 -6.58
N CYS A 256 15.19 29.61 -5.93
CA CYS A 256 15.34 30.91 -6.57
C CYS A 256 16.83 31.24 -6.61
N TRP A 257 17.43 31.06 -7.75
CA TRP A 257 18.83 31.36 -7.98
C TRP A 257 18.99 32.86 -8.29
N ASP A 258 18.88 33.71 -7.29
CA ASP A 258 19.30 35.08 -7.42
C ASP A 258 20.85 35.22 -7.51
N ALA A 259 21.33 36.40 -7.85
CA ALA A 259 22.76 36.62 -8.01
C ALA A 259 23.58 36.32 -6.73
N ALA A 260 22.96 36.52 -5.56
CA ALA A 260 23.61 36.22 -4.27
C ALA A 260 23.75 34.71 -4.03
N ALA A 261 22.67 33.96 -4.27
CA ALA A 261 22.66 32.50 -4.14
C ALA A 261 23.61 31.84 -5.16
N LEU A 262 23.60 32.31 -6.41
CA LEU A 262 24.54 31.85 -7.45
C LEU A 262 25.99 32.08 -7.05
N SER A 263 26.29 33.29 -6.54
CA SER A 263 27.65 33.65 -6.09
C SER A 263 28.10 32.82 -4.88
N ALA A 264 27.18 32.55 -3.93
CA ALA A 264 27.47 31.74 -2.75
C ALA A 264 27.79 30.28 -3.17
N GLU A 265 26.99 29.67 -4.06
CA GLU A 265 27.21 28.32 -4.54
C GLU A 265 28.51 28.18 -5.34
N LEU A 266 28.80 29.16 -6.19
CA LEU A 266 30.04 29.18 -6.97
C LEU A 266 31.26 29.26 -6.04
N ARG A 267 31.21 30.08 -4.99
CA ARG A 267 32.31 30.21 -3.97
C ARG A 267 32.44 28.92 -3.16
N ALA A 268 31.34 28.27 -2.78
CA ALA A 268 31.38 27.00 -2.06
C ALA A 268 32.08 25.90 -2.88
N LEU A 269 31.81 25.82 -4.17
CA LEU A 269 32.48 24.88 -5.07
C LEU A 269 33.98 25.21 -5.24
N GLN A 270 34.33 26.48 -5.31
CA GLN A 270 35.76 26.90 -5.33
C GLN A 270 36.47 26.54 -4.03
N ALA A 271 35.84 26.76 -2.88
CA ALA A 271 36.38 26.37 -1.58
C ALA A 271 36.55 24.85 -1.46
N ALA A 272 35.72 24.08 -2.15
CA ALA A 272 35.81 22.61 -2.28
C ALA A 272 36.90 22.16 -3.29
N GLY A 273 37.68 23.10 -3.88
CA GLY A 273 38.79 22.78 -4.78
C GLY A 273 38.47 22.76 -6.26
N HIS A 274 37.25 23.12 -6.67
CA HIS A 274 36.91 23.20 -8.10
C HIS A 274 37.48 24.49 -8.74
N SER A 275 38.00 24.40 -9.96
CA SER A 275 38.38 25.60 -10.73
C SER A 275 37.13 26.44 -11.07
N SER A 276 37.29 27.75 -11.26
CA SER A 276 36.20 28.66 -11.64
C SER A 276 35.39 28.17 -12.85
N ASN A 277 36.08 27.56 -13.81
CA ASN A 277 35.44 26.98 -15.00
C ASN A 277 34.62 25.73 -14.69
N ALA A 278 35.11 24.86 -13.79
CA ALA A 278 34.41 23.67 -13.33
C ALA A 278 33.20 24.05 -12.45
N ALA A 279 33.36 24.99 -11.52
CA ALA A 279 32.28 25.50 -10.69
C ALA A 279 31.16 26.12 -11.53
N ALA A 280 31.50 27.01 -12.49
CA ALA A 280 30.51 27.59 -13.39
C ALA A 280 29.79 26.55 -14.23
N LYS A 281 30.45 25.48 -14.69
CA LYS A 281 29.82 24.37 -15.41
C LYS A 281 28.82 23.62 -14.54
N LEU A 282 29.20 23.24 -13.33
CA LEU A 282 28.35 22.50 -12.39
C LEU A 282 27.11 23.31 -11.99
N VAL A 283 27.30 24.61 -11.72
CA VAL A 283 26.15 25.49 -11.37
C VAL A 283 25.24 25.69 -12.59
N ALA A 284 25.80 25.84 -13.79
CA ALA A 284 25.01 25.94 -15.02
C ALA A 284 24.10 24.73 -15.25
N GLU A 285 24.65 23.51 -15.09
CA GLU A 285 23.90 22.26 -15.23
C GLU A 285 22.75 22.12 -14.18
N ARG A 286 22.93 22.65 -13.00
CA ARG A 286 21.95 22.60 -11.90
C ARG A 286 20.89 23.69 -11.97
N THR A 287 21.25 24.87 -12.45
CA THR A 287 20.42 26.07 -12.35
C THR A 287 19.80 26.51 -13.68
N GLY A 288 20.29 26.00 -14.80
CA GLY A 288 19.89 26.42 -16.15
C GLY A 288 20.45 27.78 -16.58
N HIS A 289 21.26 28.46 -15.76
CA HIS A 289 21.91 29.71 -16.13
C HIS A 289 23.06 29.47 -17.11
N SER A 290 23.38 30.48 -17.93
CA SER A 290 24.48 30.33 -18.85
C SER A 290 25.83 30.29 -18.12
N LYS A 291 26.70 29.37 -18.51
CA LYS A 291 28.06 29.27 -17.95
C LYS A 291 28.82 30.59 -18.02
N ARG A 292 28.58 31.38 -19.07
CA ARG A 292 29.25 32.67 -19.28
C ARG A 292 28.83 33.70 -18.23
N GLU A 293 27.53 33.76 -17.90
CA GLU A 293 27.02 34.65 -16.85
C GLU A 293 27.56 34.27 -15.48
N LEU A 294 27.53 32.96 -15.16
CA LEU A 294 28.05 32.41 -13.90
C LEU A 294 29.55 32.66 -13.74
N TYR A 295 30.32 32.55 -14.81
CA TYR A 295 31.73 32.87 -14.81
C TYR A 295 31.99 34.38 -14.59
N ALA A 296 31.16 35.24 -15.21
CA ALA A 296 31.21 36.68 -14.99
C ALA A 296 30.91 37.09 -13.52
N LEU A 297 29.94 36.44 -12.88
CA LEU A 297 29.61 36.68 -11.46
C LEU A 297 30.78 36.40 -10.51
N LEU A 298 31.62 35.41 -10.81
CA LEU A 298 32.82 35.10 -10.03
C LEU A 298 33.86 36.24 -10.09
N HIS A 299 33.91 36.96 -11.20
CA HIS A 299 34.90 37.99 -11.42
C HIS A 299 34.42 39.44 -11.16
N GLN A 300 33.11 39.65 -10.93
CA GLN A 300 32.53 40.94 -10.54
C GLN A 300 32.61 41.21 -9.02
N ALA A 301 32.94 40.21 -8.23
CA ALA A 301 32.96 40.25 -6.77
C ALA A 301 34.40 40.23 -6.17
N SER A 302 35.41 40.57 -6.99
CA SER A 302 36.81 40.72 -6.59
C SER A 302 37.20 42.18 -6.42
#